data_8cfe25f00724e93a61e747a5123e664d
#
_entry.id   8cfe25f00724e93a61e747a5123e664d
#
_cell.length_a   1.000
_cell.length_b   1.000
_cell.length_c   1.000
_cell.angle_alpha   90.00
_cell.angle_beta   90.00
_cell.angle_gamma   90.00
#
_symmetry.space_group_name_H-M   'P 1'
#
loop_
_entity.id
_entity.type
_entity.pdbx_description
1 polymer ?
#
loop_
_entity_poly.entity_id
_entity_poly.type
_entity_poly.pdbx_seq_one_letter_code
_entity_poly.pdbx_strand_id
1 'polypeptide(L)'
;MGVKWKTPNARPSIFYLLMNKNLVAGLDIGTAAIRLVVCEQLSESRTLRILAQAKKESRGLKRGYIINFEETLENLRETVREAERQAKLPIKNVFLGVGGITLEAKLGLGQVAVAEADGEITESDIRRAVEAGENGLGDLTNRHVISNQPVAFRLDGKRILGRPEGLRGGKLEAKTIFVHCLKQHLQDLIRVTEMAGLAVDDIVAAPLAASTSALSVTQKAAGCVLINIGSQTTSMVVWEDGVPLTLQVFPLGSNDVTNDIALGLRLPLDEAERMKLDENYAVAAKRKLDEIIEARLSDMFELIETALRKIGRSGLLPAGAVIVGAGARVNEIEKLASHTLRLPAKLFDPLTDPQMKSQIKDAGWVVAYGLCLQGLAGERSEGMGQQVKRASVRVRRWFRELLP
;
A
#
# COMPACT_ATOMS: atom_id res chain seq x y z
N MET A 1 8.05 -26.11 -59.12
CA MET A 1 7.18 -26.63 -58.08
C MET A 1 7.54 -25.86 -56.79
N GLY A 2 6.74 -24.86 -56.45
CA GLY A 2 7.00 -23.99 -55.26
C GLY A 2 6.13 -24.44 -54.10
N VAL A 3 6.76 -24.83 -53.02
CA VAL A 3 6.07 -25.17 -51.76
C VAL A 3 5.83 -23.86 -50.99
N LYS A 4 4.57 -23.40 -50.94
CA LYS A 4 4.11 -22.30 -50.07
C LYS A 4 3.93 -22.85 -48.65
N TRP A 5 4.77 -22.39 -47.71
CA TRP A 5 4.56 -22.54 -46.28
C TRP A 5 3.46 -21.61 -45.82
N LYS A 6 2.30 -22.18 -45.45
CA LYS A 6 1.26 -21.42 -44.74
C LYS A 6 1.66 -21.30 -43.27
N THR A 7 1.87 -20.06 -42.79
CA THR A 7 1.91 -19.75 -41.37
C THR A 7 0.54 -19.99 -40.75
N PRO A 8 0.43 -20.73 -39.64
CA PRO A 8 -0.85 -20.87 -38.94
C PRO A 8 -1.13 -19.55 -38.22
N ASN A 9 -2.14 -18.80 -38.66
CA ASN A 9 -2.80 -17.78 -37.86
C ASN A 9 -3.47 -18.47 -36.65
N ALA A 10 -2.74 -18.62 -35.58
CA ALA A 10 -3.30 -19.02 -34.29
C ALA A 10 -4.13 -17.85 -33.76
N ARG A 11 -5.43 -17.82 -34.04
CA ARG A 11 -6.37 -17.01 -33.26
C ARG A 11 -6.25 -17.47 -31.80
N PRO A 12 -6.07 -16.57 -30.83
CA PRO A 12 -6.10 -17.00 -29.42
C PRO A 12 -7.42 -17.70 -29.18
N SER A 13 -7.39 -18.90 -28.61
CA SER A 13 -8.59 -19.68 -28.35
C SER A 13 -9.52 -18.87 -27.42
N ILE A 14 -10.83 -19.00 -27.67
CA ILE A 14 -11.88 -18.36 -26.83
C ILE A 14 -11.69 -18.73 -25.35
N PHE A 15 -11.09 -19.87 -25.07
CA PHE A 15 -10.65 -20.30 -23.73
C PHE A 15 -9.62 -19.35 -23.11
N TYR A 16 -8.72 -18.77 -23.91
CA TYR A 16 -7.70 -17.80 -23.46
C TYR A 16 -8.31 -16.43 -23.12
N LEU A 17 -9.38 -16.03 -23.83
CA LEU A 17 -10.13 -14.79 -23.57
C LEU A 17 -11.05 -14.91 -22.35
N LEU A 18 -11.54 -16.11 -22.03
CA LEU A 18 -12.37 -16.38 -20.86
C LEU A 18 -11.53 -16.53 -19.57
N MET A 19 -10.27 -17.01 -19.67
CA MET A 19 -9.37 -17.14 -18.53
C MET A 19 -8.82 -15.78 -18.02
N ASN A 20 -8.75 -14.74 -18.86
CA ASN A 20 -8.17 -13.44 -18.48
C ASN A 20 -9.09 -12.57 -17.60
N LYS A 21 -10.36 -12.93 -17.41
CA LYS A 21 -11.29 -12.10 -16.63
C LYS A 21 -11.14 -12.19 -15.11
N ASN A 22 -10.38 -13.18 -14.62
CA ASN A 22 -10.26 -13.45 -13.18
C ASN A 22 -8.82 -13.31 -12.64
N LEU A 23 -7.90 -12.75 -13.42
CA LEU A 23 -6.50 -12.60 -13.01
C LEU A 23 -6.23 -11.18 -12.51
N VAL A 24 -5.64 -11.09 -11.34
CA VAL A 24 -5.19 -9.83 -10.73
C VAL A 24 -3.73 -9.95 -10.34
N ALA A 25 -2.92 -8.97 -10.69
CA ALA A 25 -1.52 -8.92 -10.31
C ALA A 25 -1.22 -7.66 -9.47
N GLY A 26 -0.56 -7.84 -8.33
CA GLY A 26 -0.14 -6.76 -7.44
C GLY A 26 1.38 -6.60 -7.47
N LEU A 27 1.85 -5.41 -7.85
CA LEU A 27 3.26 -5.05 -7.97
C LEU A 27 3.67 -4.09 -6.86
N ASP A 28 4.62 -4.51 -6.03
CA ASP A 28 5.27 -3.71 -4.99
C ASP A 28 6.75 -3.49 -5.36
N ILE A 29 7.10 -2.26 -5.72
CA ILE A 29 8.47 -1.84 -6.04
C ILE A 29 9.10 -1.28 -4.76
N GLY A 30 9.59 -2.19 -3.90
CA GLY A 30 10.18 -1.84 -2.62
C GLY A 30 11.69 -1.62 -2.69
N THR A 31 12.27 -0.86 -1.74
CA THR A 31 13.70 -0.51 -1.72
C THR A 31 14.61 -1.74 -1.55
N ALA A 32 14.20 -2.78 -0.81
CA ALA A 32 14.99 -3.99 -0.66
C ALA A 32 14.65 -5.08 -1.67
N ALA A 33 13.41 -5.12 -2.15
CA ALA A 33 12.98 -6.13 -3.10
C ALA A 33 11.76 -5.66 -3.90
N ILE A 34 11.72 -6.02 -5.18
CA ILE A 34 10.54 -5.95 -6.02
C ILE A 34 9.76 -7.24 -5.83
N ARG A 35 8.45 -7.13 -5.56
CA ARG A 35 7.54 -8.26 -5.36
C ARG A 35 6.36 -8.16 -6.29
N LEU A 36 6.07 -9.27 -6.96
CA LEU A 36 4.91 -9.41 -7.85
C LEU A 36 4.12 -10.65 -7.45
N VAL A 37 2.87 -10.46 -7.08
CA VAL A 37 1.93 -11.53 -6.77
C VAL A 37 0.89 -11.59 -7.87
N VAL A 38 0.64 -12.78 -8.39
CA VAL A 38 -0.42 -13.04 -9.38
C VAL A 38 -1.45 -13.94 -8.74
N CYS A 39 -2.69 -13.49 -8.72
CA CYS A 39 -3.81 -14.21 -8.15
C CYS A 39 -4.88 -14.49 -9.18
N GLU A 40 -5.58 -15.59 -9.00
CA GLU A 40 -6.82 -15.94 -9.70
C GLU A 40 -7.98 -15.90 -8.74
N GLN A 41 -9.06 -15.23 -9.12
CA GLN A 41 -10.31 -15.28 -8.38
C GLN A 41 -11.03 -16.58 -8.72
N LEU A 42 -11.35 -17.38 -7.71
CA LEU A 42 -12.21 -18.56 -7.88
C LEU A 42 -13.67 -18.11 -7.98
N SER A 43 -14.36 -18.55 -9.04
CA SER A 43 -15.62 -17.99 -9.56
C SER A 43 -16.82 -17.95 -8.59
N GLU A 44 -16.80 -18.60 -7.45
CA GLU A 44 -17.91 -18.62 -6.49
C GLU A 44 -17.54 -18.17 -5.07
N SER A 45 -16.25 -18.09 -4.75
CA SER A 45 -15.75 -17.68 -3.44
C SER A 45 -14.97 -16.36 -3.52
N ARG A 46 -14.97 -15.61 -2.42
CA ARG A 46 -14.09 -14.44 -2.26
C ARG A 46 -12.62 -14.83 -2.11
N THR A 47 -12.28 -16.09 -2.34
CA THR A 47 -10.96 -16.67 -2.11
C THR A 47 -10.09 -16.46 -3.32
N LEU A 48 -8.90 -15.91 -3.10
CA LEU A 48 -7.84 -15.81 -4.10
C LEU A 48 -6.98 -17.06 -4.07
N ARG A 49 -6.68 -17.58 -5.25
CA ARG A 49 -5.62 -18.56 -5.44
C ARG A 49 -4.39 -17.84 -5.98
N ILE A 50 -3.27 -17.93 -5.29
CA ILE A 50 -2.01 -17.40 -5.77
C ILE A 50 -1.45 -18.34 -6.83
N LEU A 51 -1.20 -17.79 -8.02
CA LEU A 51 -0.60 -18.51 -9.15
C LEU A 51 0.92 -18.30 -9.20
N ALA A 52 1.39 -17.12 -8.79
CA ALA A 52 2.80 -16.80 -8.75
C ALA A 52 3.15 -15.81 -7.62
N GLN A 53 4.36 -16.00 -7.10
CA GLN A 53 5.02 -15.08 -6.16
C GLN A 53 6.45 -14.89 -6.61
N ALA A 54 6.76 -13.80 -7.27
CA ALA A 54 8.11 -13.48 -7.70
C ALA A 54 8.70 -12.38 -6.84
N LYS A 55 9.92 -12.60 -6.36
CA LYS A 55 10.70 -11.64 -5.57
C LYS A 55 12.10 -11.58 -6.13
N LYS A 56 12.57 -10.35 -6.41
CA LYS A 56 13.97 -10.08 -6.73
C LYS A 56 14.51 -9.00 -5.79
N GLU A 57 15.78 -9.09 -5.45
CA GLU A 57 16.47 -8.03 -4.75
C GLU A 57 16.40 -6.75 -5.58
N SER A 58 16.09 -5.65 -4.93
CA SER A 58 15.93 -4.36 -5.60
C SER A 58 17.26 -3.61 -5.62
N ARG A 59 17.63 -3.12 -6.79
CA ARG A 59 18.74 -2.20 -6.99
C ARG A 59 18.22 -0.93 -7.64
N GLY A 60 18.95 0.17 -7.47
CA GLY A 60 18.56 1.45 -8.07
C GLY A 60 17.44 2.19 -7.33
N LEU A 61 17.05 1.75 -6.11
CA LEU A 61 16.08 2.45 -5.27
C LEU A 61 16.70 2.94 -3.95
N LYS A 62 16.24 4.11 -3.48
CA LYS A 62 16.58 4.65 -2.16
C LYS A 62 15.36 5.29 -1.53
N ARG A 63 14.94 4.81 -0.36
CA ARG A 63 13.76 5.28 0.41
C ARG A 63 12.49 5.33 -0.43
N GLY A 64 12.34 4.36 -1.36
CA GLY A 64 11.22 4.26 -2.29
C GLY A 64 11.41 5.02 -3.62
N TYR A 65 12.41 5.92 -3.75
CA TYR A 65 12.71 6.61 -5.00
C TYR A 65 13.57 5.78 -5.94
N ILE A 66 13.30 5.89 -7.23
CA ILE A 66 14.20 5.38 -8.27
C ILE A 66 15.36 6.37 -8.41
N ILE A 67 16.58 5.91 -8.08
CA ILE A 67 17.84 6.67 -8.23
C ILE A 67 18.67 6.15 -9.40
N ASN A 68 18.44 4.92 -9.84
CA ASN A 68 19.00 4.35 -11.06
C ASN A 68 17.88 3.62 -11.80
N PHE A 69 17.43 4.23 -12.90
CA PHE A 69 16.29 3.76 -13.67
C PHE A 69 16.56 2.43 -14.36
N GLU A 70 17.73 2.27 -14.98
CA GLU A 70 18.08 1.08 -15.76
C GLU A 70 18.22 -0.16 -14.86
N GLU A 71 18.87 -0.04 -13.72
CA GLU A 71 18.97 -1.15 -12.76
C GLU A 71 17.58 -1.55 -12.23
N THR A 72 16.73 -0.57 -11.91
CA THR A 72 15.36 -0.85 -11.45
C THR A 72 14.55 -1.55 -12.53
N LEU A 73 14.67 -1.10 -13.79
CA LEU A 73 13.98 -1.70 -14.93
C LEU A 73 14.42 -3.15 -15.17
N GLU A 74 15.74 -3.42 -15.09
CA GLU A 74 16.26 -4.78 -15.24
C GLU A 74 15.72 -5.72 -14.17
N ASN A 75 15.79 -5.31 -12.90
CA ASN A 75 15.27 -6.09 -11.77
C ASN A 75 13.76 -6.32 -11.88
N LEU A 76 13.01 -5.33 -12.34
CA LEU A 76 11.56 -5.47 -12.57
C LEU A 76 11.28 -6.46 -13.70
N ARG A 77 12.00 -6.37 -14.83
CA ARG A 77 11.85 -7.33 -15.93
C ARG A 77 12.15 -8.76 -15.52
N GLU A 78 13.18 -8.97 -14.68
CA GLU A 78 13.47 -10.29 -14.14
C GLU A 78 12.35 -10.79 -13.22
N THR A 79 11.78 -9.89 -12.38
CA THR A 79 10.66 -10.23 -11.50
C THR A 79 9.42 -10.64 -12.31
N VAL A 80 9.12 -9.91 -13.39
CA VAL A 80 8.00 -10.22 -14.30
C VAL A 80 8.20 -11.58 -14.97
N ARG A 81 9.39 -11.84 -15.57
CA ARG A 81 9.69 -13.13 -16.22
C ARG A 81 9.55 -14.30 -15.24
N GLU A 82 10.00 -14.12 -14.00
CA GLU A 82 9.87 -15.15 -12.97
C GLU A 82 8.41 -15.42 -12.61
N ALA A 83 7.60 -14.36 -12.46
CA ALA A 83 6.18 -14.48 -12.17
C ALA A 83 5.42 -15.16 -13.33
N GLU A 84 5.70 -14.78 -14.59
CA GLU A 84 5.11 -15.41 -15.78
C GLU A 84 5.48 -16.90 -15.90
N ARG A 85 6.73 -17.24 -15.59
CA ARG A 85 7.20 -18.63 -15.56
C ARG A 85 6.45 -19.47 -14.53
N GLN A 86 6.22 -18.92 -13.32
CA GLN A 86 5.47 -19.59 -12.25
C GLN A 86 3.97 -19.72 -12.60
N ALA A 87 3.37 -18.62 -13.05
CA ALA A 87 1.95 -18.56 -13.41
C ALA A 87 1.64 -19.36 -14.70
N LYS A 88 2.66 -19.59 -15.56
CA LYS A 88 2.53 -20.15 -16.92
C LYS A 88 1.59 -19.33 -17.82
N LEU A 89 1.50 -18.04 -17.58
CA LEU A 89 0.63 -17.09 -18.26
C LEU A 89 1.37 -15.75 -18.41
N PRO A 90 1.15 -15.00 -19.52
CA PRO A 90 1.67 -13.64 -19.65
C PRO A 90 0.93 -12.70 -18.69
N ILE A 91 1.68 -11.84 -18.02
CA ILE A 91 1.16 -10.79 -17.16
C ILE A 91 1.16 -9.49 -17.96
N LYS A 92 0.00 -8.87 -18.15
CA LYS A 92 -0.13 -7.63 -18.94
C LYS A 92 -0.43 -6.42 -18.09
N ASN A 93 -1.18 -6.61 -17.02
CA ASN A 93 -1.73 -5.55 -16.18
C ASN A 93 -1.37 -5.77 -14.72
N VAL A 94 -1.15 -4.68 -13.99
CA VAL A 94 -0.85 -4.72 -12.55
C VAL A 94 -1.53 -3.59 -11.80
N PHE A 95 -1.87 -3.87 -10.55
CA PHE A 95 -2.11 -2.85 -9.52
C PHE A 95 -0.78 -2.46 -8.91
N LEU A 96 -0.42 -1.18 -9.01
CA LEU A 96 0.88 -0.67 -8.59
C LEU A 96 0.82 -0.08 -7.19
N GLY A 97 1.66 -0.61 -6.28
CA GLY A 97 1.85 -0.05 -4.96
C GLY A 97 2.79 1.17 -4.97
N VAL A 98 2.35 2.27 -4.39
CA VAL A 98 3.18 3.47 -4.20
C VAL A 98 3.51 3.63 -2.74
N GLY A 99 4.81 3.56 -2.42
CA GLY A 99 5.40 3.76 -1.10
C GLY A 99 6.37 4.93 -1.09
N GLY A 100 7.32 4.91 -0.13
CA GLY A 100 8.41 5.90 -0.04
C GLY A 100 8.05 7.17 0.71
N ILE A 101 9.09 7.96 1.02
CA ILE A 101 9.00 9.10 1.94
C ILE A 101 8.21 10.31 1.45
N THR A 102 7.79 10.31 0.18
CA THR A 102 6.94 11.39 -0.34
C THR A 102 5.45 11.15 -0.14
N LEU A 103 5.10 9.91 0.22
CA LEU A 103 3.73 9.52 0.47
C LEU A 103 3.29 10.05 1.83
N GLU A 104 2.23 10.83 1.84
CA GLU A 104 1.62 11.37 3.05
C GLU A 104 0.11 11.56 2.88
N ALA A 105 -0.59 11.72 3.99
CA ALA A 105 -2.00 12.04 4.00
C ALA A 105 -2.26 13.39 4.65
N LYS A 106 -3.20 14.15 4.07
CA LYS A 106 -3.71 15.41 4.63
C LYS A 106 -5.22 15.36 4.77
N LEU A 107 -5.74 15.99 5.81
CA LEU A 107 -7.18 16.17 6.00
C LEU A 107 -7.61 17.49 5.37
N GLY A 108 -8.56 17.41 4.43
CA GLY A 108 -9.24 18.56 3.85
C GLY A 108 -10.66 18.70 4.40
N LEU A 109 -11.11 19.93 4.54
CA LEU A 109 -12.49 20.28 4.90
C LEU A 109 -13.11 20.99 3.72
N GLY A 110 -14.08 20.35 3.08
CA GLY A 110 -14.85 20.98 2.00
C GLY A 110 -16.28 21.23 2.41
N GLN A 111 -16.85 22.32 1.89
CA GLN A 111 -18.20 22.76 2.20
C GLN A 111 -18.87 23.24 0.92
N VAL A 112 -20.13 22.82 0.72
CA VAL A 112 -20.95 23.23 -0.41
C VAL A 112 -22.40 23.48 0.00
N ALA A 113 -23.09 24.36 -0.71
CA ALA A 113 -24.54 24.42 -0.66
C ALA A 113 -25.12 23.23 -1.44
N VAL A 114 -26.19 22.63 -0.92
CA VAL A 114 -26.95 21.57 -1.61
C VAL A 114 -27.57 22.15 -2.87
N ALA A 115 -27.44 21.45 -4.00
CA ALA A 115 -27.81 21.98 -5.31
C ALA A 115 -29.31 21.85 -5.61
N GLU A 116 -29.94 20.78 -5.12
CA GLU A 116 -31.36 20.51 -5.41
C GLU A 116 -32.29 21.47 -4.66
N ALA A 117 -33.36 21.93 -5.32
CA ALA A 117 -34.31 22.91 -4.78
C ALA A 117 -35.08 22.39 -3.56
N ASP A 118 -35.26 21.06 -3.46
CA ASP A 118 -35.92 20.42 -2.32
C ASP A 118 -34.92 20.07 -1.16
N GLY A 119 -33.65 20.43 -1.35
CA GLY A 119 -32.60 20.22 -0.39
C GLY A 119 -32.10 18.78 -0.27
N GLU A 120 -32.46 17.87 -1.17
CA GLU A 120 -32.01 16.49 -1.16
C GLU A 120 -30.54 16.41 -1.61
N ILE A 121 -29.71 15.75 -0.76
CA ILE A 121 -28.28 15.56 -1.02
C ILE A 121 -28.07 14.47 -2.05
N THR A 122 -27.37 14.81 -3.11
CA THR A 122 -27.00 13.91 -4.20
C THR A 122 -25.53 13.50 -4.14
N GLU A 123 -25.14 12.46 -4.88
CA GLU A 123 -23.74 12.08 -5.11
C GLU A 123 -22.90 13.25 -5.67
N SER A 124 -23.52 14.13 -6.46
CA SER A 124 -22.87 15.32 -6.99
C SER A 124 -22.47 16.30 -5.89
N ASP A 125 -23.32 16.49 -4.88
CA ASP A 125 -23.03 17.37 -3.74
C ASP A 125 -21.89 16.80 -2.90
N ILE A 126 -21.90 15.48 -2.65
CA ILE A 126 -20.81 14.79 -1.95
C ILE A 126 -19.49 14.98 -2.69
N ARG A 127 -19.47 14.79 -4.01
CA ARG A 127 -18.28 14.98 -4.83
C ARG A 127 -17.77 16.42 -4.80
N ARG A 128 -18.67 17.41 -4.96
CA ARG A 128 -18.31 18.83 -4.86
C ARG A 128 -17.73 19.19 -3.49
N ALA A 129 -18.28 18.62 -2.41
CA ALA A 129 -17.75 18.84 -1.07
C ALA A 129 -16.34 18.22 -0.91
N VAL A 130 -16.09 17.03 -1.48
CA VAL A 130 -14.76 16.43 -1.50
C VAL A 130 -13.77 17.27 -2.32
N GLU A 131 -14.15 17.70 -3.53
CA GLU A 131 -13.33 18.56 -4.41
C GLU A 131 -13.00 19.90 -3.74
N ALA A 132 -13.97 20.52 -3.04
CA ALA A 132 -13.73 21.72 -2.25
C ALA A 132 -12.71 21.48 -1.12
N GLY A 133 -12.74 20.31 -0.49
CA GLY A 133 -11.75 19.89 0.51
C GLY A 133 -10.35 19.72 -0.08
N GLU A 134 -10.23 19.17 -1.29
CA GLU A 134 -8.96 19.03 -2.01
C GLU A 134 -8.35 20.40 -2.34
N ASN A 135 -9.16 21.30 -2.88
CA ASN A 135 -8.74 22.67 -3.22
C ASN A 135 -8.29 23.47 -1.98
N GLY A 136 -8.79 23.13 -0.80
CA GLY A 136 -8.43 23.76 0.47
C GLY A 136 -7.10 23.24 1.07
N LEU A 137 -6.45 22.23 0.50
CA LEU A 137 -5.22 21.63 1.06
C LEU A 137 -3.96 22.48 0.92
N GLY A 138 -4.03 23.64 0.23
CA GLY A 138 -2.91 24.47 -0.06
C GLY A 138 -2.13 24.03 -1.30
N ASP A 139 -0.82 24.36 -1.35
CA ASP A 139 -0.01 24.08 -2.54
C ASP A 139 0.26 22.58 -2.74
N LEU A 140 -0.40 22.01 -3.73
CA LEU A 140 -0.18 20.66 -4.25
C LEU A 140 0.43 20.66 -5.66
N THR A 141 1.05 21.75 -6.11
CA THR A 141 1.53 21.94 -7.49
C THR A 141 2.40 20.79 -7.99
N ASN A 142 3.31 20.29 -7.15
CA ASN A 142 4.21 19.18 -7.48
C ASN A 142 3.76 17.84 -6.86
N ARG A 143 2.53 17.75 -6.38
CA ARG A 143 1.98 16.55 -5.76
C ARG A 143 0.81 16.00 -6.57
N HIS A 144 0.59 14.72 -6.46
CA HIS A 144 -0.54 14.02 -7.06
C HIS A 144 -1.34 13.31 -5.97
N VAL A 145 -2.65 13.54 -5.96
CA VAL A 145 -3.57 12.83 -5.07
C VAL A 145 -3.84 11.44 -5.64
N ILE A 146 -3.38 10.41 -4.95
CA ILE A 146 -3.56 9.00 -5.32
C ILE A 146 -4.97 8.55 -4.97
N SER A 147 -5.43 8.90 -3.76
CA SER A 147 -6.76 8.52 -3.28
C SER A 147 -7.31 9.57 -2.33
N ASN A 148 -8.63 9.61 -2.26
CA ASN A 148 -9.36 10.39 -1.27
C ASN A 148 -10.45 9.53 -0.63
N GLN A 149 -10.72 9.76 0.65
CA GLN A 149 -11.80 9.09 1.36
C GLN A 149 -12.45 10.04 2.37
N PRO A 150 -13.76 10.32 2.25
CA PRO A 150 -14.50 11.02 3.28
C PRO A 150 -14.48 10.23 4.59
N VAL A 151 -14.10 10.90 5.69
CA VAL A 151 -14.03 10.30 7.03
C VAL A 151 -15.15 10.78 7.95
N ALA A 152 -15.78 11.92 7.62
CA ALA A 152 -16.94 12.42 8.34
C ALA A 152 -17.73 13.42 7.47
N PHE A 153 -19.04 13.47 7.70
CA PHE A 153 -19.92 14.46 7.10
C PHE A 153 -20.66 15.26 8.18
N ARG A 154 -20.99 16.52 7.82
CA ARG A 154 -21.92 17.35 8.57
C ARG A 154 -22.96 17.94 7.64
N LEU A 155 -24.21 17.99 8.09
CA LEU A 155 -25.32 18.64 7.41
C LEU A 155 -25.85 19.75 8.31
N ASP A 156 -25.84 20.97 7.81
CA ASP A 156 -26.22 22.17 8.56
C ASP A 156 -25.52 22.26 9.93
N GLY A 157 -24.21 21.94 9.95
CA GLY A 157 -23.37 21.95 11.15
C GLY A 157 -23.50 20.72 12.06
N LYS A 158 -24.46 19.83 11.85
CA LYS A 158 -24.66 18.62 12.66
C LYS A 158 -23.93 17.42 12.03
N ARG A 159 -23.20 16.65 12.86
CA ARG A 159 -22.52 15.41 12.42
C ARG A 159 -23.56 14.39 11.95
N ILE A 160 -23.30 13.79 10.79
CA ILE A 160 -24.07 12.69 10.21
C ILE A 160 -23.30 11.39 10.42
N LEU A 161 -24.03 10.33 10.76
CA LEU A 161 -23.49 8.98 10.79
C LEU A 161 -23.76 8.31 9.43
N GLY A 162 -22.72 7.83 8.79
CA GLY A 162 -22.81 7.19 7.49
C GLY A 162 -22.82 8.18 6.32
N ARG A 163 -23.37 7.74 5.21
CA ARG A 163 -23.40 8.49 3.94
C ARG A 163 -24.58 9.46 3.92
N PRO A 164 -24.39 10.72 3.51
CA PRO A 164 -25.44 11.75 3.55
C PRO A 164 -26.42 11.71 2.40
N GLU A 165 -26.22 10.87 1.38
CA GLU A 165 -27.07 10.75 0.18
C GLU A 165 -28.53 10.49 0.54
N GLY A 166 -29.46 11.24 -0.07
CA GLY A 166 -30.89 11.18 0.20
C GLY A 166 -31.36 11.92 1.46
N LEU A 167 -30.44 12.43 2.31
CA LEU A 167 -30.82 13.34 3.40
C LEU A 167 -31.15 14.73 2.87
N ARG A 168 -31.89 15.53 3.65
CA ARG A 168 -32.28 16.90 3.26
C ARG A 168 -31.64 17.95 4.16
N GLY A 169 -31.07 18.97 3.56
CA GLY A 169 -30.48 20.13 4.24
C GLY A 169 -29.95 21.17 3.28
N GLY A 170 -29.44 22.27 3.81
CA GLY A 170 -29.00 23.41 2.99
C GLY A 170 -27.48 23.39 2.73
N LYS A 171 -26.66 22.82 3.65
CA LYS A 171 -25.21 22.91 3.64
C LYS A 171 -24.56 21.58 3.99
N LEU A 172 -23.82 21.00 3.06
CA LEU A 172 -23.05 19.79 3.25
C LEU A 172 -21.56 20.13 3.50
N GLU A 173 -21.00 19.55 4.57
CA GLU A 173 -19.56 19.59 4.86
C GLU A 173 -18.99 18.15 4.82
N ALA A 174 -17.87 17.98 4.12
CA ALA A 174 -17.11 16.73 4.08
C ALA A 174 -15.71 16.92 4.67
N LYS A 175 -15.36 16.12 5.67
CA LYS A 175 -13.99 15.96 6.12
C LYS A 175 -13.40 14.77 5.41
N THR A 176 -12.39 14.99 4.58
CA THR A 176 -11.83 13.98 3.68
C THR A 176 -10.33 13.83 3.91
N ILE A 177 -9.85 12.60 3.98
CA ILE A 177 -8.42 12.29 3.93
C ILE A 177 -7.98 12.18 2.47
N PHE A 178 -6.91 12.89 2.11
CA PHE A 178 -6.29 12.87 0.78
C PHE A 178 -4.90 12.29 0.91
N VAL A 179 -4.65 11.16 0.25
CA VAL A 179 -3.33 10.53 0.18
C VAL A 179 -2.65 10.98 -1.10
N HIS A 180 -1.46 11.56 -0.96
CA HIS A 180 -0.73 12.13 -2.09
C HIS A 180 0.77 11.88 -2.00
N CYS A 181 1.45 11.95 -3.15
CA CYS A 181 2.90 11.85 -3.25
C CYS A 181 3.45 12.87 -4.25
N LEU A 182 4.77 12.98 -4.40
CA LEU A 182 5.38 13.81 -5.45
C LEU A 182 5.05 13.24 -6.84
N LYS A 183 4.69 14.14 -7.79
CA LYS A 183 4.36 13.76 -9.18
C LYS A 183 5.51 13.02 -9.85
N GLN A 184 6.74 13.51 -9.72
CA GLN A 184 7.92 12.88 -10.33
C GLN A 184 8.11 11.45 -9.83
N HIS A 185 8.00 11.23 -8.52
CA HIS A 185 8.12 9.89 -7.93
C HIS A 185 7.10 8.92 -8.54
N LEU A 186 5.84 9.35 -8.63
CA LEU A 186 4.77 8.55 -9.22
C LEU A 186 5.03 8.27 -10.70
N GLN A 187 5.45 9.30 -11.46
CA GLN A 187 5.77 9.17 -12.89
C GLN A 187 6.89 8.17 -13.14
N ASP A 188 7.96 8.22 -12.33
CA ASP A 188 9.09 7.29 -12.47
C ASP A 188 8.67 5.84 -12.19
N LEU A 189 7.82 5.59 -11.17
CA LEU A 189 7.28 4.27 -10.88
C LEU A 189 6.39 3.74 -12.01
N ILE A 190 5.52 4.59 -12.56
CA ILE A 190 4.66 4.20 -13.67
C ILE A 190 5.52 3.92 -14.91
N ARG A 191 6.44 4.83 -15.26
CA ARG A 191 7.31 4.70 -16.42
C ARG A 191 8.13 3.41 -16.39
N VAL A 192 8.75 3.08 -15.26
CA VAL A 192 9.54 1.84 -15.14
C VAL A 192 8.65 0.60 -15.29
N THR A 193 7.41 0.65 -14.78
CA THR A 193 6.43 -0.44 -14.90
C THR A 193 6.01 -0.64 -16.37
N GLU A 194 5.70 0.43 -17.09
CA GLU A 194 5.32 0.38 -18.50
C GLU A 194 6.49 -0.06 -19.39
N MET A 195 7.70 0.42 -19.13
CA MET A 195 8.90 -0.02 -19.86
C MET A 195 9.30 -1.47 -19.57
N ALA A 196 8.83 -2.04 -18.47
CA ALA A 196 8.93 -3.48 -18.22
C ALA A 196 7.89 -4.32 -18.98
N GLY A 197 6.96 -3.68 -19.71
CA GLY A 197 5.92 -4.33 -20.52
C GLY A 197 4.59 -4.54 -19.79
N LEU A 198 4.40 -3.88 -18.66
CA LEU A 198 3.17 -3.97 -17.84
C LEU A 198 2.33 -2.69 -17.99
N ALA A 199 1.02 -2.83 -18.15
CA ALA A 199 0.09 -1.72 -18.02
C ALA A 199 -0.33 -1.55 -16.55
N VAL A 200 -0.44 -0.31 -16.08
CA VAL A 200 -0.90 0.00 -14.74
C VAL A 200 -2.43 0.21 -14.78
N ASP A 201 -3.18 -0.72 -14.17
CA ASP A 201 -4.64 -0.62 -14.07
C ASP A 201 -5.07 0.39 -13.03
N ASP A 202 -4.41 0.38 -11.86
CA ASP A 202 -4.66 1.34 -10.80
C ASP A 202 -3.43 1.51 -9.90
N ILE A 203 -3.43 2.60 -9.14
CA ILE A 203 -2.35 3.01 -8.24
C ILE A 203 -2.89 3.08 -6.82
N VAL A 204 -2.24 2.38 -5.92
CA VAL A 204 -2.66 2.28 -4.52
C VAL A 204 -1.52 2.66 -3.59
N ALA A 205 -1.79 3.44 -2.56
CA ALA A 205 -0.83 3.68 -1.50
C ALA A 205 -0.44 2.35 -0.81
N ALA A 206 0.83 1.98 -0.83
CA ALA A 206 1.33 0.71 -0.31
C ALA A 206 0.91 0.42 1.15
N PRO A 207 0.87 1.41 2.09
CA PRO A 207 0.37 1.18 3.43
C PRO A 207 -1.13 0.87 3.49
N LEU A 208 -1.95 1.42 2.57
CA LEU A 208 -3.38 1.07 2.49
C LEU A 208 -3.56 -0.34 1.92
N ALA A 209 -2.77 -0.73 0.92
CA ALA A 209 -2.76 -2.10 0.41
C ALA A 209 -2.37 -3.10 1.51
N ALA A 210 -1.30 -2.83 2.26
CA ALA A 210 -0.91 -3.64 3.41
C ALA A 210 -2.04 -3.75 4.46
N SER A 211 -2.78 -2.67 4.71
CA SER A 211 -3.93 -2.66 5.64
C SER A 211 -5.08 -3.54 5.14
N THR A 212 -5.24 -3.69 3.82
CA THR A 212 -6.29 -4.54 3.24
C THR A 212 -6.02 -6.02 3.50
N SER A 213 -4.75 -6.41 3.49
CA SER A 213 -4.33 -7.79 3.69
C SER A 213 -4.09 -8.18 5.16
N ALA A 214 -3.65 -7.25 6.00
CA ALA A 214 -3.19 -7.55 7.36
C ALA A 214 -4.16 -7.15 8.48
N LEU A 215 -5.21 -6.38 8.18
CA LEU A 215 -6.18 -5.92 9.18
C LEU A 215 -7.58 -6.44 8.90
N SER A 216 -8.21 -7.00 9.91
CA SER A 216 -9.64 -7.36 9.83
C SER A 216 -10.55 -6.13 9.84
N VAL A 217 -11.78 -6.31 9.35
CA VAL A 217 -12.83 -5.28 9.42
C VAL A 217 -13.08 -4.81 10.86
N THR A 218 -13.09 -5.75 11.80
CA THR A 218 -13.28 -5.48 13.23
C THR A 218 -12.16 -4.62 13.82
N GLN A 219 -10.89 -4.90 13.47
CA GLN A 219 -9.76 -4.09 13.91
C GLN A 219 -9.84 -2.66 13.38
N LYS A 220 -10.16 -2.50 12.07
CA LYS A 220 -10.33 -1.17 11.44
C LYS A 220 -11.49 -0.39 12.06
N ALA A 221 -12.57 -1.06 12.45
CA ALA A 221 -13.71 -0.43 13.08
C ALA A 221 -13.42 -0.03 14.54
N ALA A 222 -12.76 -0.91 15.30
CA ALA A 222 -12.45 -0.67 16.72
C ALA A 222 -11.35 0.37 16.96
N GLY A 223 -10.50 0.62 15.98
CA GLY A 223 -9.35 1.51 16.08
C GLY A 223 -8.03 0.76 16.25
N CYS A 224 -7.15 0.85 15.25
CA CYS A 224 -5.83 0.23 15.22
C CYS A 224 -4.83 1.05 14.43
N VAL A 225 -3.54 0.76 14.63
CA VAL A 225 -2.46 1.26 13.76
C VAL A 225 -1.77 0.08 13.08
N LEU A 226 -1.65 0.15 11.74
CA LEU A 226 -0.74 -0.71 10.99
C LEU A 226 0.61 -0.03 10.90
N ILE A 227 1.67 -0.76 11.21
CA ILE A 227 3.07 -0.31 11.11
C ILE A 227 3.78 -1.25 10.13
N ASN A 228 4.21 -0.74 8.98
CA ASN A 228 4.94 -1.52 7.98
C ASN A 228 6.42 -1.11 8.00
N ILE A 229 7.27 -2.00 8.51
CA ILE A 229 8.72 -1.78 8.62
C ILE A 229 9.39 -2.36 7.38
N GLY A 230 9.82 -1.47 6.48
CA GLY A 230 10.63 -1.80 5.31
C GLY A 230 12.13 -1.76 5.61
N SER A 231 12.95 -1.82 4.56
CA SER A 231 14.42 -1.73 4.68
C SER A 231 14.91 -0.31 5.02
N GLN A 232 14.36 0.71 4.38
CA GLN A 232 14.80 2.11 4.54
C GLN A 232 13.67 3.07 4.92
N THR A 233 12.44 2.57 5.06
CA THR A 233 11.29 3.36 5.46
C THR A 233 10.37 2.55 6.35
N THR A 234 9.73 3.23 7.30
CA THR A 234 8.62 2.68 8.07
C THR A 234 7.38 3.51 7.78
N SER A 235 6.27 2.87 7.46
CA SER A 235 5.01 3.57 7.25
C SER A 235 3.97 3.17 8.30
N MET A 236 3.08 4.10 8.62
CA MET A 236 1.94 3.83 9.49
C MET A 236 0.63 4.28 8.84
N VAL A 237 -0.44 3.55 9.15
CA VAL A 237 -1.83 3.95 8.88
C VAL A 237 -2.64 3.74 10.13
N VAL A 238 -3.35 4.75 10.58
CA VAL A 238 -4.29 4.66 11.69
C VAL A 238 -5.70 4.51 11.15
N TRP A 239 -6.42 3.52 11.64
CA TRP A 239 -7.80 3.22 11.28
C TRP A 239 -8.71 3.39 12.50
N GLU A 240 -9.91 3.94 12.29
CA GLU A 240 -10.99 4.03 13.29
C GLU A 240 -12.33 4.15 12.52
N ASP A 241 -13.40 3.57 13.05
CA ASP A 241 -14.72 3.53 12.39
C ASP A 241 -14.69 2.96 10.95
N GLY A 242 -13.71 2.11 10.62
CA GLY A 242 -13.52 1.52 9.31
C GLY A 242 -12.88 2.44 8.27
N VAL A 243 -12.46 3.66 8.63
CA VAL A 243 -11.83 4.64 7.75
C VAL A 243 -10.41 4.99 8.21
N PRO A 244 -9.49 5.31 7.29
CA PRO A 244 -8.16 5.76 7.66
C PRO A 244 -8.22 7.18 8.21
N LEU A 245 -7.60 7.42 9.38
CA LEU A 245 -7.50 8.76 9.97
C LEU A 245 -6.26 9.51 9.53
N THR A 246 -5.17 8.79 9.31
CA THR A 246 -3.88 9.33 8.83
C THR A 246 -3.03 8.24 8.21
N LEU A 247 -2.12 8.65 7.34
CA LEU A 247 -1.05 7.85 6.77
C LEU A 247 0.23 8.68 6.80
N GLN A 248 1.33 8.10 7.28
CA GLN A 248 2.63 8.75 7.33
C GLN A 248 3.74 7.76 7.03
N VAL A 249 4.82 8.23 6.41
CA VAL A 249 6.03 7.45 6.13
C VAL A 249 7.23 8.14 6.78
N PHE A 250 8.01 7.36 7.52
CA PHE A 250 9.23 7.79 8.20
C PHE A 250 10.46 7.30 7.44
N PRO A 251 11.53 8.10 7.32
CA PRO A 251 12.75 7.76 6.60
C PRO A 251 13.70 6.87 7.42
N LEU A 252 13.16 5.92 8.17
CA LEU A 252 13.87 4.94 8.99
C LEU A 252 13.32 3.54 8.69
N GLY A 253 14.21 2.54 8.63
CA GLY A 253 13.83 1.15 8.38
C GLY A 253 14.83 0.16 8.98
N SER A 254 14.72 -1.10 8.64
CA SER A 254 15.57 -2.15 9.21
C SER A 254 17.06 -2.02 8.85
N ASN A 255 17.42 -1.32 7.77
CA ASN A 255 18.80 -1.04 7.43
C ASN A 255 19.45 -0.09 8.43
N ASP A 256 18.68 0.79 9.09
CA ASP A 256 19.23 1.66 10.13
C ASP A 256 19.66 0.84 11.36
N VAL A 257 18.89 -0.21 11.69
CA VAL A 257 19.30 -1.21 12.72
C VAL A 257 20.61 -1.90 12.31
N THR A 258 20.72 -2.35 11.06
CA THR A 258 21.94 -3.00 10.55
C THR A 258 23.15 -2.07 10.61
N ASN A 259 22.96 -0.80 10.24
CA ASN A 259 24.01 0.21 10.29
C ASN A 259 24.49 0.44 11.74
N ASP A 260 23.58 0.51 12.70
CA ASP A 260 23.94 0.70 14.11
C ASP A 260 24.67 -0.52 14.68
N ILE A 261 24.26 -1.74 14.30
CA ILE A 261 24.98 -2.96 14.66
C ILE A 261 26.39 -2.93 14.09
N ALA A 262 26.55 -2.61 12.80
CA ALA A 262 27.85 -2.52 12.15
C ALA A 262 28.78 -1.52 12.85
N LEU A 263 28.29 -0.33 13.17
CA LEU A 263 29.02 0.71 13.89
C LEU A 263 29.32 0.32 15.34
N GLY A 264 28.33 -0.17 16.07
CA GLY A 264 28.43 -0.49 17.50
C GLY A 264 29.32 -1.68 17.78
N LEU A 265 29.33 -2.67 16.89
CA LEU A 265 30.13 -3.89 17.00
C LEU A 265 31.40 -3.83 16.13
N ARG A 266 31.58 -2.81 15.28
CA ARG A 266 32.70 -2.63 14.33
C ARG A 266 32.80 -3.79 13.35
N LEU A 267 31.67 -4.16 12.72
CA LEU A 267 31.55 -5.27 11.79
C LEU A 267 31.25 -4.78 10.37
N PRO A 268 31.55 -5.58 9.33
CA PRO A 268 31.03 -5.37 7.99
C PRO A 268 29.49 -5.42 7.97
N LEU A 269 28.87 -4.68 7.04
CA LEU A 269 27.39 -4.59 6.95
C LEU A 269 26.71 -5.94 6.71
N ASP A 270 27.31 -6.81 5.91
CA ASP A 270 26.78 -8.15 5.63
C ASP A 270 26.82 -9.07 6.86
N GLU A 271 27.81 -8.90 7.71
CA GLU A 271 27.91 -9.61 8.99
C GLU A 271 26.90 -9.04 9.99
N ALA A 272 26.78 -7.72 10.07
CA ALA A 272 25.79 -7.05 10.91
C ALA A 272 24.34 -7.44 10.53
N GLU A 273 24.04 -7.56 9.22
CA GLU A 273 22.73 -8.03 8.74
C GLU A 273 22.48 -9.49 9.15
N ARG A 274 23.48 -10.36 9.02
CA ARG A 274 23.35 -11.74 9.50
C ARG A 274 23.12 -11.79 11.01
N MET A 275 23.87 -11.01 11.79
CA MET A 275 23.70 -10.94 13.24
C MET A 275 22.31 -10.47 13.66
N LYS A 276 21.74 -9.51 12.94
CA LYS A 276 20.37 -9.02 13.18
C LYS A 276 19.32 -10.13 13.02
N LEU A 277 19.53 -11.06 12.08
CA LEU A 277 18.58 -12.11 11.71
C LEU A 277 18.80 -13.45 12.41
N ASP A 278 19.97 -13.67 13.02
CA ASP A 278 20.34 -14.93 13.68
C ASP A 278 20.27 -14.78 15.21
N GLU A 279 19.73 -15.80 15.88
CA GLU A 279 19.57 -15.83 17.33
C GLU A 279 20.73 -16.53 18.07
N ASN A 280 21.67 -17.14 17.35
CA ASN A 280 22.67 -18.06 17.90
C ASN A 280 24.06 -17.41 18.09
N TYR A 281 24.17 -16.34 18.89
CA TYR A 281 25.45 -15.72 19.22
C TYR A 281 25.88 -15.94 20.68
N ALA A 282 27.17 -15.82 20.93
CA ALA A 282 27.72 -15.88 22.29
C ALA A 282 27.04 -14.84 23.20
N VAL A 283 26.74 -15.21 24.44
CA VAL A 283 25.94 -14.43 25.40
C VAL A 283 26.41 -12.96 25.54
N ALA A 284 27.73 -12.72 25.57
CA ALA A 284 28.27 -11.37 25.71
C ALA A 284 28.06 -10.49 24.46
N ALA A 285 28.15 -11.08 23.27
CA ALA A 285 27.88 -10.38 22.02
C ALA A 285 26.37 -10.13 21.86
N LYS A 286 25.53 -11.06 22.30
CA LYS A 286 24.08 -10.98 22.26
C LYS A 286 23.55 -9.79 23.06
N ARG A 287 24.01 -9.59 24.30
CA ARG A 287 23.58 -8.48 25.14
C ARG A 287 23.81 -7.12 24.47
N LYS A 288 25.00 -6.89 23.92
CA LYS A 288 25.32 -5.63 23.23
C LYS A 288 24.52 -5.47 21.93
N LEU A 289 24.29 -6.57 21.21
CA LEU A 289 23.45 -6.60 20.01
C LEU A 289 22.02 -6.20 20.33
N ASP A 290 21.44 -6.81 21.39
CA ASP A 290 20.07 -6.52 21.83
C ASP A 290 19.91 -5.04 22.25
N GLU A 291 20.89 -4.49 23.02
CA GLU A 291 20.93 -3.07 23.41
C GLU A 291 20.93 -2.12 22.19
N ILE A 292 21.69 -2.43 21.14
CA ILE A 292 21.74 -1.62 19.91
C ILE A 292 20.41 -1.70 19.16
N ILE A 293 19.87 -2.90 19.00
CA ILE A 293 18.60 -3.14 18.32
C ILE A 293 17.46 -2.41 19.04
N GLU A 294 17.38 -2.57 20.36
CA GLU A 294 16.37 -1.95 21.21
C GLU A 294 16.41 -0.42 21.11
N ALA A 295 17.60 0.17 21.17
CA ALA A 295 17.76 1.62 21.04
C ALA A 295 17.19 2.14 19.69
N ARG A 296 17.57 1.51 18.56
CA ARG A 296 17.08 1.94 17.24
C ARG A 296 15.57 1.72 17.06
N LEU A 297 15.05 0.59 17.51
CA LEU A 297 13.61 0.33 17.44
C LEU A 297 12.81 1.27 18.34
N SER A 298 13.35 1.64 19.51
CA SER A 298 12.74 2.65 20.39
C SER A 298 12.60 3.99 19.67
N ASP A 299 13.68 4.49 19.02
CA ASP A 299 13.63 5.71 18.22
C ASP A 299 12.52 5.65 17.14
N MET A 300 12.40 4.50 16.46
CA MET A 300 11.37 4.31 15.43
C MET A 300 9.95 4.36 16.03
N PHE A 301 9.73 3.68 17.14
CA PHE A 301 8.40 3.67 17.79
C PHE A 301 8.08 5.01 18.46
N GLU A 302 9.05 5.77 18.94
CA GLU A 302 8.86 7.12 19.47
C GLU A 302 8.40 8.11 18.39
N LEU A 303 8.90 7.98 17.16
CA LEU A 303 8.39 8.76 16.03
C LEU A 303 6.92 8.44 15.72
N ILE A 304 6.56 7.16 15.77
CA ILE A 304 5.18 6.70 15.57
C ILE A 304 4.29 7.20 16.72
N GLU A 305 4.74 7.06 17.97
CA GLU A 305 4.02 7.58 19.16
C GLU A 305 3.80 9.09 19.05
N THR A 306 4.82 9.83 18.62
CA THR A 306 4.70 11.27 18.40
C THR A 306 3.63 11.60 17.34
N ALA A 307 3.55 10.82 16.27
CA ALA A 307 2.52 10.97 15.26
C ALA A 307 1.13 10.61 15.78
N LEU A 308 1.00 9.55 16.57
CA LEU A 308 -0.26 9.16 17.25
C LEU A 308 -0.73 10.26 18.21
N ARG A 309 0.19 10.87 18.96
CA ARG A 309 -0.11 11.98 19.87
C ARG A 309 -0.63 13.21 19.12
N LYS A 310 -0.05 13.56 17.96
CA LYS A 310 -0.50 14.69 17.13
C LYS A 310 -1.95 14.55 16.66
N ILE A 311 -2.42 13.33 16.45
CA ILE A 311 -3.82 13.07 16.06
C ILE A 311 -4.73 12.70 17.23
N GLY A 312 -4.21 12.76 18.48
CA GLY A 312 -4.96 12.46 19.70
C GLY A 312 -5.32 10.98 19.87
N ARG A 313 -4.46 10.07 19.39
CA ARG A 313 -4.68 8.61 19.45
C ARG A 313 -3.61 7.84 20.21
N SER A 314 -2.69 8.52 20.89
CA SER A 314 -1.70 7.90 21.80
C SER A 314 -2.38 7.06 22.87
N GLY A 315 -2.11 5.75 22.92
CA GLY A 315 -2.72 4.81 23.87
C GLY A 315 -4.23 4.60 23.73
N LEU A 316 -4.87 5.09 22.66
CA LEU A 316 -6.34 5.13 22.50
C LEU A 316 -6.85 4.30 21.31
N LEU A 317 -6.12 3.30 20.87
CA LEU A 317 -6.52 2.39 19.79
C LEU A 317 -6.80 0.99 20.36
N PRO A 318 -8.07 0.63 20.58
CA PRO A 318 -8.42 -0.62 21.29
C PRO A 318 -7.94 -1.90 20.60
N ALA A 319 -7.87 -1.92 19.26
CA ALA A 319 -7.34 -3.07 18.52
C ALA A 319 -5.80 -3.04 18.37
N GLY A 320 -5.12 -2.06 18.98
CA GLY A 320 -3.67 -2.01 19.14
C GLY A 320 -2.88 -1.71 17.86
N ALA A 321 -1.63 -2.14 17.87
CA ALA A 321 -0.69 -2.02 16.77
C ALA A 321 -0.48 -3.38 16.08
N VAL A 322 -0.58 -3.41 14.75
CA VAL A 322 -0.25 -4.57 13.92
C VAL A 322 1.02 -4.24 13.14
N ILE A 323 2.08 -5.00 13.37
CA ILE A 323 3.39 -4.77 12.76
C ILE A 323 3.55 -5.73 11.60
N VAL A 324 3.90 -5.21 10.42
CA VAL A 324 4.12 -5.96 9.18
C VAL A 324 5.44 -5.57 8.52
N GLY A 325 5.78 -6.22 7.43
CA GLY A 325 6.93 -5.90 6.60
C GLY A 325 8.12 -6.81 6.85
N ALA A 326 9.00 -6.91 5.84
CA ALA A 326 10.17 -7.79 5.91
C ALA A 326 11.21 -7.33 6.94
N GLY A 327 11.22 -6.03 7.28
CA GLY A 327 12.11 -5.44 8.29
C GLY A 327 11.65 -5.65 9.74
N ALA A 328 10.46 -6.20 9.95
CA ALA A 328 9.89 -6.41 11.29
C ALA A 328 10.39 -7.71 11.99
N ARG A 329 11.20 -8.51 11.31
CA ARG A 329 11.77 -9.76 11.87
C ARG A 329 12.92 -9.47 12.81
N VAL A 330 12.61 -8.94 13.97
CA VAL A 330 13.56 -8.63 15.02
C VAL A 330 12.96 -9.12 16.34
N ASN A 331 13.77 -9.76 17.17
CA ASN A 331 13.35 -10.28 18.47
C ASN A 331 12.80 -9.17 19.36
N GLU A 332 11.84 -9.51 20.20
CA GLU A 332 11.23 -8.64 21.22
C GLU A 332 10.53 -7.38 20.63
N ILE A 333 10.37 -7.27 19.30
CA ILE A 333 9.75 -6.10 18.65
C ILE A 333 8.33 -5.80 19.16
N GLU A 334 7.54 -6.85 19.45
CA GLU A 334 6.17 -6.71 19.97
C GLU A 334 6.15 -6.09 21.36
N LYS A 335 7.06 -6.54 22.24
CA LYS A 335 7.16 -6.02 23.62
C LYS A 335 7.60 -4.57 23.60
N LEU A 336 8.61 -4.25 22.81
CA LEU A 336 9.15 -2.90 22.69
C LEU A 336 8.09 -1.95 22.10
N ALA A 337 7.42 -2.35 21.01
CA ALA A 337 6.33 -1.60 20.42
C ALA A 337 5.20 -1.38 21.43
N SER A 338 4.79 -2.43 22.16
CA SER A 338 3.72 -2.34 23.13
C SER A 338 4.06 -1.37 24.28
N HIS A 339 5.29 -1.40 24.77
CA HIS A 339 5.76 -0.49 25.80
C HIS A 339 5.81 0.97 25.31
N THR A 340 6.44 1.23 24.16
CA THR A 340 6.63 2.59 23.66
C THR A 340 5.32 3.24 23.20
N LEU A 341 4.48 2.49 22.47
CA LEU A 341 3.20 2.99 21.95
C LEU A 341 2.06 2.97 22.98
N ARG A 342 2.26 2.28 24.10
CA ARG A 342 1.21 2.05 25.13
C ARG A 342 -0.06 1.41 24.55
N LEU A 343 0.14 0.53 23.58
CA LEU A 343 -0.89 -0.22 22.87
C LEU A 343 -0.52 -1.71 22.85
N PRO A 344 -1.49 -2.63 22.89
CA PRO A 344 -1.19 -4.01 22.53
C PRO A 344 -0.56 -4.05 21.14
N ALA A 345 0.59 -4.70 20.99
CA ALA A 345 1.28 -4.80 19.71
C ALA A 345 1.49 -6.27 19.31
N LYS A 346 1.24 -6.58 18.04
CA LYS A 346 1.43 -7.92 17.48
C LYS A 346 2.11 -7.86 16.12
N LEU A 347 3.06 -8.74 15.92
CA LEU A 347 3.60 -9.03 14.60
C LEU A 347 2.54 -9.82 13.80
N PHE A 348 2.26 -9.37 12.59
CA PHE A 348 1.35 -10.08 11.70
C PHE A 348 1.99 -11.37 11.21
N ASP A 349 1.33 -12.49 11.46
CA ASP A 349 1.73 -13.80 10.97
C ASP A 349 0.78 -14.25 9.86
N PRO A 350 1.23 -14.27 8.59
CA PRO A 350 0.42 -14.74 7.47
C PRO A 350 -0.07 -16.18 7.62
N LEU A 351 0.64 -17.01 8.38
CA LEU A 351 0.27 -18.42 8.61
C LEU A 351 -0.98 -18.59 9.46
N THR A 352 -1.33 -17.58 10.26
CA THR A 352 -2.54 -17.56 11.07
C THR A 352 -3.75 -17.01 10.33
N ASP A 353 -3.54 -16.28 9.22
CA ASP A 353 -4.63 -15.74 8.41
C ASP A 353 -5.26 -16.82 7.52
N PRO A 354 -6.58 -17.04 7.61
CA PRO A 354 -7.27 -18.07 6.82
C PRO A 354 -7.12 -17.94 5.31
N GLN A 355 -6.93 -16.72 4.80
CA GLN A 355 -6.80 -16.45 3.37
C GLN A 355 -5.36 -16.63 2.86
N MET A 356 -4.36 -16.42 3.73
CA MET A 356 -2.95 -16.43 3.37
C MET A 356 -2.20 -17.69 3.81
N LYS A 357 -2.60 -18.35 4.89
CA LYS A 357 -1.84 -19.39 5.60
C LYS A 357 -1.26 -20.52 4.76
N SER A 358 -1.89 -20.85 3.65
CA SER A 358 -1.41 -21.90 2.75
C SER A 358 -0.46 -21.42 1.65
N GLN A 359 -0.35 -20.12 1.44
CA GLN A 359 0.25 -19.54 0.25
C GLN A 359 1.31 -18.48 0.53
N ILE A 360 1.17 -17.70 1.61
CA ILE A 360 2.10 -16.64 1.99
C ILE A 360 2.75 -16.99 3.32
N LYS A 361 4.09 -17.04 3.34
CA LYS A 361 4.88 -17.41 4.52
C LYS A 361 5.61 -16.23 5.17
N ASP A 362 5.54 -15.04 4.57
CA ASP A 362 6.35 -13.88 4.94
C ASP A 362 5.50 -12.61 4.89
N ALA A 363 5.48 -11.85 6.00
CA ALA A 363 4.79 -10.57 6.10
C ALA A 363 5.30 -9.49 5.11
N GLY A 364 6.43 -9.71 4.44
CA GLY A 364 6.90 -8.84 3.36
C GLY A 364 6.02 -8.84 2.10
N TRP A 365 5.09 -9.81 1.96
CA TRP A 365 4.19 -9.91 0.83
C TRP A 365 2.86 -9.19 1.01
N VAL A 366 2.59 -8.64 2.20
CA VAL A 366 1.29 -8.02 2.54
C VAL A 366 0.90 -6.89 1.59
N VAL A 367 1.86 -6.11 1.06
CA VAL A 367 1.57 -5.04 0.10
C VAL A 367 1.11 -5.63 -1.23
N ALA A 368 1.93 -6.49 -1.85
CA ALA A 368 1.64 -7.05 -3.17
C ALA A 368 0.35 -7.89 -3.16
N TYR A 369 0.10 -8.66 -2.09
CA TYR A 369 -1.15 -9.40 -1.92
C TYR A 369 -2.35 -8.48 -1.68
N GLY A 370 -2.17 -7.44 -0.86
CA GLY A 370 -3.20 -6.43 -0.60
C GLY A 370 -3.64 -5.68 -1.86
N LEU A 371 -2.71 -5.44 -2.80
CA LEU A 371 -3.02 -4.90 -4.13
C LEU A 371 -3.93 -5.83 -4.93
N CYS A 372 -3.69 -7.14 -4.89
CA CYS A 372 -4.58 -8.12 -5.52
C CYS A 372 -5.98 -8.10 -4.91
N LEU A 373 -6.09 -8.00 -3.57
CA LEU A 373 -7.39 -7.90 -2.89
C LEU A 373 -8.16 -6.63 -3.27
N GLN A 374 -7.47 -5.50 -3.43
CA GLN A 374 -8.10 -4.23 -3.85
C GLN A 374 -8.52 -4.26 -5.31
N GLY A 375 -7.73 -4.87 -6.20
CA GLY A 375 -8.08 -5.05 -7.60
C GLY A 375 -9.42 -5.76 -7.77
N LEU A 376 -9.63 -6.83 -7.02
CA LEU A 376 -10.89 -7.55 -7.02
C LEU A 376 -12.09 -6.76 -6.45
N ALA A 377 -11.84 -5.94 -5.43
CA ALA A 377 -12.89 -5.10 -4.86
C ALA A 377 -13.32 -4.01 -5.85
N GLY A 378 -12.39 -3.48 -6.65
CA GLY A 378 -12.61 -2.48 -7.69
C GLY A 378 -13.46 -2.99 -8.85
N GLU A 379 -13.20 -4.18 -9.35
CA GLU A 379 -13.99 -4.80 -10.44
C GLU A 379 -15.47 -4.99 -10.10
N ARG A 380 -15.79 -5.17 -8.81
CA ARG A 380 -17.18 -5.30 -8.33
C ARG A 380 -17.93 -3.98 -8.20
N SER A 381 -17.22 -2.88 -7.96
CA SER A 381 -17.86 -1.57 -7.93
C SER A 381 -18.24 -1.09 -9.33
N GLU A 382 -17.68 -1.66 -10.40
CA GLU A 382 -18.11 -1.42 -11.78
C GLU A 382 -19.54 -1.94 -12.08
N GLY A 383 -19.99 -2.96 -11.32
CA GLY A 383 -21.39 -3.45 -11.38
C GLY A 383 -22.40 -2.55 -10.65
N MET A 384 -21.95 -1.63 -9.80
CA MET A 384 -22.78 -0.70 -9.00
C MET A 384 -22.44 0.78 -9.18
N GLY A 385 -21.88 1.19 -10.31
CA GLY A 385 -21.74 2.60 -10.70
C GLY A 385 -20.33 3.13 -10.91
N GLN A 386 -19.97 3.38 -12.12
CA GLN A 386 -19.11 4.41 -12.75
C GLN A 386 -17.86 5.00 -12.03
N GLN A 387 -17.51 4.66 -10.78
CA GLN A 387 -16.42 5.35 -10.07
C GLN A 387 -15.03 4.81 -10.37
N VAL A 388 -14.89 3.51 -10.67
CA VAL A 388 -13.57 2.89 -10.96
C VAL A 388 -13.12 3.14 -12.41
N LYS A 389 -14.03 3.25 -13.36
CA LYS A 389 -13.68 3.70 -14.73
C LYS A 389 -13.03 5.09 -14.78
N ARG A 390 -13.18 5.89 -13.71
CA ARG A 390 -12.60 7.24 -13.65
C ARG A 390 -11.17 7.28 -13.15
N ALA A 391 -10.70 6.32 -12.34
CA ALA A 391 -9.30 6.25 -11.96
C ALA A 391 -8.42 5.81 -13.14
N SER A 392 -8.78 4.74 -13.84
CA SER A 392 -8.09 4.30 -15.06
C SER A 392 -8.21 5.32 -16.21
N VAL A 393 -9.35 6.01 -16.34
CA VAL A 393 -9.54 7.12 -17.30
C VAL A 393 -8.75 8.36 -16.87
N ARG A 394 -8.64 8.67 -15.55
CA ARG A 394 -7.79 9.77 -15.05
C ARG A 394 -6.31 9.49 -15.31
N VAL A 395 -5.83 8.29 -15.06
CA VAL A 395 -4.46 7.88 -15.36
C VAL A 395 -4.20 7.99 -16.87
N ARG A 396 -5.08 7.44 -17.72
CA ARG A 396 -4.96 7.54 -19.19
C ARG A 396 -5.10 8.96 -19.73
N ARG A 397 -5.98 9.79 -19.16
CA ARG A 397 -6.17 11.20 -19.56
C ARG A 397 -4.98 12.05 -19.12
N TRP A 398 -4.47 11.81 -17.92
CA TRP A 398 -3.28 12.46 -17.39
C TRP A 398 -2.02 12.12 -18.23
N PHE A 399 -1.87 10.86 -18.71
CA PHE A 399 -0.82 10.48 -19.64
C PHE A 399 -0.90 11.18 -21.00
N ARG A 400 -2.11 11.42 -21.53
CA ARG A 400 -2.28 12.17 -22.79
C ARG A 400 -1.92 13.66 -22.66
N GLU A 401 -2.04 14.23 -21.47
CA GLU A 401 -1.69 15.63 -21.20
C GLU A 401 -0.18 15.81 -20.91
N LEU A 402 0.59 14.73 -20.73
CA LEU A 402 2.03 14.73 -20.41
C LEU A 402 2.94 14.24 -21.54
N LEU A 403 2.40 13.76 -22.64
CA LEU A 403 3.17 13.47 -23.86
C LEU A 403 3.25 14.75 -24.71
N PRO A 404 4.48 15.16 -25.13
CA PRO A 404 4.66 16.31 -26.00
C PRO A 404 4.01 16.15 -27.37
#